data_f74519c50147b4c0448575ecc52362f7
#
_entry.id   f74519c50147b4c0448575ecc52362f7
#
_cell.length_a   1.000
_cell.length_b   1.000
_cell.length_c   1.000
_cell.angle_alpha   90.00
_cell.angle_beta   90.00
_cell.angle_gamma   90.00
#
_symmetry.space_group_name_H-M   'P 1'
#
loop_
_entity.id
_entity.type
_entity.pdbx_description
1 polymer ?
#
loop_
_entity_poly.entity_id
_entity_poly.type
_entity_poly.pdbx_seq_one_letter_code
_entity_poly.pdbx_strand_id
1 'polypeptide(L)'
;MTKNHEFSSSLGFLDDKRSAMTAQLRDWCAVNSGSGNLAGLATMHGRLAEAFGELDVEIETVPSKPHETVTADAEKQEKKIGNALRLVKRPQAPVRVLLAGHMDTVFAADHPFQNETFLDDDTLNAPGAADMKGGLLVMLYALKAIEQSPLADRIGYEVLINADEEIGSHGSAHLLTEAAKRAQFACVYEPALADGTLAGARKGSGNFAAIFKGKSAHAGREHHLGRNALVSAAEFITEIDKLTGVREGLTVNVGRVDGGGPVNVVPDIGIVRFNVRLEQPDDASWFAGEVQSIIEKIDAREGYGAELTGGFTRPPKPMTPQLLAFFNALKSAGADLGINIDWKPTGGCCDGNNITAAGIPVIDTLGVRGANIHSAKEYAKLDSLVERAKLSTLLLLKIAAGDIPNPGTPDQKEAR
;
A
#
# COMPACT_ATOMS: atom_id res chain seq x y z
N MET A 1 18.17 -37.53 0.43
CA MET A 1 18.19 -36.73 -0.82
C MET A 1 17.20 -35.60 -0.62
N THR A 2 17.64 -34.37 -0.56
CA THR A 2 16.88 -33.21 -0.14
C THR A 2 15.85 -32.83 -1.22
N LYS A 3 14.62 -32.49 -0.81
CA LYS A 3 13.50 -31.97 -1.65
C LYS A 3 13.90 -30.82 -2.59
N ASN A 4 15.07 -30.20 -2.41
CA ASN A 4 15.60 -29.14 -3.26
C ASN A 4 15.83 -29.57 -4.73
N HIS A 5 16.01 -30.86 -5.01
CA HIS A 5 16.08 -31.35 -6.38
C HIS A 5 14.75 -31.25 -7.15
N GLU A 6 13.63 -31.27 -6.43
CA GLU A 6 12.28 -31.22 -7.00
C GLU A 6 11.91 -29.81 -7.52
N PHE A 7 12.55 -28.75 -6.97
CA PHE A 7 12.31 -27.35 -7.34
C PHE A 7 13.36 -26.77 -8.28
N SER A 8 14.44 -27.52 -8.56
CA SER A 8 15.63 -27.03 -9.28
C SER A 8 15.30 -26.56 -10.71
N SER A 9 14.36 -27.20 -11.41
CA SER A 9 14.00 -26.79 -12.78
C SER A 9 13.30 -25.43 -12.81
N SER A 10 12.35 -25.18 -11.88
CA SER A 10 11.64 -23.90 -11.77
C SER A 10 12.57 -22.76 -11.36
N LEU A 11 13.51 -23.03 -10.42
CA LEU A 11 14.50 -22.04 -10.02
C LEU A 11 15.54 -21.80 -11.14
N GLY A 12 15.95 -22.84 -11.85
CA GLY A 12 16.86 -22.74 -13.00
C GLY A 12 16.31 -21.93 -14.17
N PHE A 13 14.98 -21.89 -14.35
CA PHE A 13 14.32 -21.01 -15.32
C PHE A 13 14.72 -19.55 -15.15
N LEU A 14 15.04 -19.12 -13.92
CA LEU A 14 15.34 -17.73 -13.59
C LEU A 14 16.82 -17.36 -13.75
N ASP A 15 17.75 -18.34 -13.93
CA ASP A 15 19.19 -18.11 -13.89
C ASP A 15 19.69 -17.10 -14.92
N ASP A 16 19.12 -17.10 -16.10
CA ASP A 16 19.51 -16.26 -17.23
C ASP A 16 18.59 -15.04 -17.46
N LYS A 17 17.65 -14.76 -16.57
CA LYS A 17 16.60 -13.75 -16.80
C LYS A 17 16.99 -12.32 -16.44
N ARG A 18 18.15 -12.08 -15.80
CA ARG A 18 18.55 -10.72 -15.37
C ARG A 18 18.44 -9.68 -16.49
N SER A 19 18.99 -9.97 -17.67
CA SER A 19 18.97 -9.01 -18.78
C SER A 19 17.55 -8.72 -19.29
N ALA A 20 16.71 -9.76 -19.42
CA ALA A 20 15.33 -9.62 -19.85
C ALA A 20 14.50 -8.84 -18.81
N MET A 21 14.64 -9.16 -17.52
CA MET A 21 13.97 -8.43 -16.44
C MET A 21 14.42 -6.97 -16.39
N THR A 22 15.73 -6.70 -16.53
CA THR A 22 16.24 -5.31 -16.56
C THR A 22 15.64 -4.52 -17.72
N ALA A 23 15.60 -5.10 -18.92
CA ALA A 23 15.02 -4.44 -20.10
C ALA A 23 13.53 -4.14 -19.90
N GLN A 24 12.77 -5.09 -19.36
CA GLN A 24 11.35 -4.93 -19.08
C GLN A 24 11.08 -3.89 -17.96
N LEU A 25 11.92 -3.87 -16.92
CA LEU A 25 11.83 -2.84 -15.86
C LEU A 25 12.03 -1.43 -16.43
N ARG A 26 13.03 -1.24 -17.28
CA ARG A 26 13.29 0.03 -17.96
C ARG A 26 12.11 0.48 -18.80
N ASP A 27 11.54 -0.44 -19.60
CA ASP A 27 10.34 -0.18 -20.40
C ASP A 27 9.16 0.27 -19.52
N TRP A 28 8.93 -0.39 -18.39
CA TRP A 28 7.88 0.00 -17.46
C TRP A 28 8.16 1.33 -16.74
N CYS A 29 9.43 1.59 -16.36
CA CYS A 29 9.81 2.86 -15.74
C CYS A 29 9.69 4.06 -16.69
N ALA A 30 9.79 3.85 -18.00
CA ALA A 30 9.58 4.89 -19.01
C ALA A 30 8.12 5.37 -19.09
N VAL A 31 7.17 4.63 -18.50
CA VAL A 31 5.76 5.06 -18.40
C VAL A 31 5.57 5.83 -17.11
N ASN A 32 5.27 7.14 -17.18
CA ASN A 32 4.81 7.86 -15.99
C ASN A 32 3.43 7.35 -15.58
N SER A 33 3.35 6.71 -14.42
CA SER A 33 2.13 6.18 -13.83
C SER A 33 1.81 6.84 -12.48
N GLY A 34 2.07 8.13 -12.33
CA GLY A 34 1.68 8.87 -11.12
C GLY A 34 0.19 8.70 -10.82
N SER A 35 -0.22 8.57 -9.56
CA SER A 35 -1.61 8.26 -9.14
C SER A 35 -2.66 9.20 -9.76
N GLY A 36 -2.28 10.45 -10.06
CA GLY A 36 -3.12 11.45 -10.74
C GLY A 36 -3.09 11.39 -12.27
N ASN A 37 -2.19 10.62 -12.88
CA ASN A 37 -2.03 10.51 -14.34
C ASN A 37 -2.83 9.34 -14.90
N LEU A 38 -4.13 9.51 -15.05
CA LEU A 38 -5.04 8.44 -15.53
C LEU A 38 -4.64 7.85 -16.90
N ALA A 39 -4.08 8.66 -17.80
CA ALA A 39 -3.62 8.19 -19.10
C ALA A 39 -2.36 7.30 -18.97
N GLY A 40 -1.41 7.71 -18.14
CA GLY A 40 -0.23 6.91 -17.82
C GLY A 40 -0.57 5.61 -17.08
N LEU A 41 -1.51 5.65 -16.14
CA LEU A 41 -2.04 4.47 -15.46
C LEU A 41 -2.70 3.50 -16.44
N ALA A 42 -3.50 4.00 -17.39
CA ALA A 42 -4.10 3.14 -18.42
C ALA A 42 -3.05 2.49 -19.32
N THR A 43 -1.97 3.23 -19.65
CA THR A 43 -0.84 2.68 -20.42
C THR A 43 -0.11 1.60 -19.62
N MET A 44 0.17 1.85 -18.34
CA MET A 44 0.84 0.87 -17.46
C MET A 44 -0.03 -0.38 -17.25
N HIS A 45 -1.33 -0.19 -17.02
CA HIS A 45 -2.30 -1.29 -16.95
C HIS A 45 -2.25 -2.17 -18.19
N GLY A 46 -2.25 -1.58 -19.40
CA GLY A 46 -2.15 -2.33 -20.66
C GLY A 46 -0.86 -3.16 -20.76
N ARG A 47 0.30 -2.57 -20.38
CA ARG A 47 1.58 -3.28 -20.36
C ARG A 47 1.61 -4.43 -19.36
N LEU A 48 1.03 -4.24 -18.19
CA LEU A 48 0.90 -5.29 -17.18
C LEU A 48 -0.04 -6.40 -17.66
N ALA A 49 -1.20 -6.04 -18.22
CA ALA A 49 -2.15 -7.03 -18.77
C ALA A 49 -1.51 -7.87 -19.88
N GLU A 50 -0.74 -7.27 -20.78
CA GLU A 50 0.00 -8.00 -21.83
C GLU A 50 1.03 -8.95 -21.21
N ALA A 51 1.89 -8.46 -20.29
CA ALA A 51 2.96 -9.25 -19.71
C ALA A 51 2.45 -10.42 -18.84
N PHE A 52 1.43 -10.19 -18.02
CA PHE A 52 0.81 -11.22 -17.21
C PHE A 52 -0.08 -12.16 -18.02
N GLY A 53 -0.58 -11.72 -19.19
CA GLY A 53 -1.34 -12.54 -20.12
C GLY A 53 -0.56 -13.76 -20.64
N GLU A 54 0.77 -13.70 -20.67
CA GLU A 54 1.63 -14.83 -21.01
C GLU A 54 1.48 -16.03 -20.06
N LEU A 55 0.86 -15.85 -18.89
CA LEU A 55 0.59 -16.90 -17.90
C LEU A 55 -0.66 -17.73 -18.23
N ASP A 56 -1.38 -17.44 -19.33
CA ASP A 56 -2.65 -18.08 -19.67
C ASP A 56 -3.64 -18.01 -18.49
N VAL A 57 -3.96 -16.80 -18.08
CA VAL A 57 -4.83 -16.45 -16.95
C VAL A 57 -6.09 -15.72 -17.41
N GLU A 58 -7.15 -15.81 -16.62
CA GLU A 58 -8.30 -14.93 -16.78
C GLU A 58 -7.90 -13.51 -16.31
N ILE A 59 -8.10 -12.51 -17.17
CA ILE A 59 -7.73 -11.11 -16.91
C ILE A 59 -8.97 -10.25 -16.88
N GLU A 60 -9.07 -9.43 -15.83
CA GLU A 60 -10.16 -8.50 -15.59
C GLU A 60 -9.63 -7.09 -15.30
N THR A 61 -10.23 -6.08 -15.93
CA THR A 61 -10.05 -4.68 -15.55
C THR A 61 -11.14 -4.32 -14.55
N VAL A 62 -10.75 -4.07 -13.30
CA VAL A 62 -11.70 -3.80 -12.20
C VAL A 62 -11.74 -2.30 -11.93
N PRO A 63 -12.92 -1.64 -12.04
CA PRO A 63 -13.04 -0.23 -11.70
C PRO A 63 -12.78 0.01 -10.21
N SER A 64 -11.91 0.99 -9.89
CA SER A 64 -11.75 1.51 -8.54
C SER A 64 -12.86 2.50 -8.21
N LYS A 65 -13.22 2.62 -6.93
CA LYS A 65 -14.16 3.66 -6.48
C LYS A 65 -13.48 5.03 -6.54
N PRO A 66 -14.21 6.12 -6.84
CA PRO A 66 -13.65 7.45 -6.75
C PRO A 66 -13.25 7.78 -5.30
N HIS A 67 -12.24 8.63 -5.14
CA HIS A 67 -11.77 9.11 -3.86
C HIS A 67 -12.36 10.48 -3.54
N GLU A 68 -13.08 10.60 -2.43
CA GLU A 68 -13.57 11.88 -1.94
C GLU A 68 -12.43 12.69 -1.30
N THR A 69 -12.28 13.94 -1.71
CA THR A 69 -11.32 14.90 -1.15
C THR A 69 -12.03 16.19 -0.78
N VAL A 70 -11.41 16.99 0.10
CA VAL A 70 -11.90 18.32 0.46
C VAL A 70 -10.96 19.36 -0.14
N THR A 71 -11.50 20.37 -0.83
CA THR A 71 -10.73 21.51 -1.36
C THR A 71 -10.28 22.46 -0.25
N ALA A 72 -9.50 23.49 -0.60
CA ALA A 72 -9.13 24.55 0.35
C ALA A 72 -10.33 25.44 0.76
N ASP A 73 -11.41 25.41 -0.02
CA ASP A 73 -12.65 26.14 0.21
C ASP A 73 -13.72 25.27 0.90
N ALA A 74 -13.32 24.14 1.46
CA ALA A 74 -14.17 23.16 2.15
C ALA A 74 -15.23 22.48 1.24
N GLU A 75 -15.06 22.49 -0.07
CA GLU A 75 -15.93 21.79 -0.99
C GLU A 75 -15.50 20.31 -1.11
N LYS A 76 -16.48 19.40 -1.08
CA LYS A 76 -16.24 17.97 -1.34
C LYS A 76 -16.10 17.75 -2.84
N GLN A 77 -15.07 17.05 -3.24
CA GLN A 77 -14.75 16.74 -4.62
C GLN A 77 -14.40 15.26 -4.77
N GLU A 78 -15.01 14.59 -5.73
CA GLU A 78 -14.61 13.23 -6.13
C GLU A 78 -13.47 13.26 -7.15
N LYS A 79 -12.40 12.53 -6.87
CA LYS A 79 -11.30 12.29 -7.80
C LYS A 79 -11.39 10.89 -8.37
N LYS A 80 -11.33 10.79 -9.69
CA LYS A 80 -11.25 9.50 -10.39
C LYS A 80 -9.92 8.83 -10.08
N ILE A 81 -9.96 7.51 -9.94
CA ILE A 81 -8.81 6.63 -9.72
C ILE A 81 -8.66 5.71 -10.93
N GLY A 82 -7.43 5.30 -11.23
CA GLY A 82 -7.15 4.30 -12.27
C GLY A 82 -7.78 2.95 -11.92
N ASN A 83 -8.10 2.16 -12.93
CA ASN A 83 -8.64 0.81 -12.73
C ASN A 83 -7.56 -0.14 -12.17
N ALA A 84 -7.97 -1.08 -11.35
CA ALA A 84 -7.13 -2.19 -10.93
C ALA A 84 -7.09 -3.29 -12.01
N LEU A 85 -5.96 -4.00 -12.08
CA LEU A 85 -5.79 -5.21 -12.87
C LEU A 85 -5.96 -6.42 -11.95
N ARG A 86 -6.86 -7.32 -12.31
CA ARG A 86 -7.11 -8.57 -11.60
C ARG A 86 -6.85 -9.76 -12.52
N LEU A 87 -6.15 -10.78 -12.02
CA LEU A 87 -5.89 -12.02 -12.73
C LEU A 87 -6.17 -13.19 -11.82
N VAL A 88 -6.76 -14.26 -12.37
CA VAL A 88 -7.10 -15.46 -11.59
C VAL A 88 -6.63 -16.69 -12.34
N LYS A 89 -5.93 -17.57 -11.65
CA LYS A 89 -5.58 -18.90 -12.14
C LYS A 89 -5.89 -19.97 -11.11
N ARG A 90 -6.49 -21.05 -11.55
CA ARG A 90 -6.83 -22.23 -10.74
C ARG A 90 -7.55 -21.89 -9.43
N PRO A 91 -8.72 -21.21 -9.47
CA PRO A 91 -9.43 -20.77 -8.26
C PRO A 91 -9.92 -21.94 -7.39
N GLN A 92 -9.90 -23.18 -7.90
CA GLN A 92 -10.30 -24.41 -7.22
C GLN A 92 -9.11 -25.22 -6.69
N ALA A 93 -7.88 -24.72 -6.84
CA ALA A 93 -6.69 -25.41 -6.34
C ALA A 93 -6.73 -25.63 -4.81
N PRO A 94 -6.04 -26.68 -4.30
CA PRO A 94 -6.02 -27.01 -2.87
C PRO A 94 -5.55 -25.85 -1.97
N VAL A 95 -4.62 -25.03 -2.46
CA VAL A 95 -4.16 -23.81 -1.78
C VAL A 95 -4.19 -22.63 -2.75
N ARG A 96 -4.60 -21.47 -2.23
CA ARG A 96 -4.71 -20.23 -3.00
C ARG A 96 -3.90 -19.12 -2.34
N VAL A 97 -3.19 -18.36 -3.15
CA VAL A 97 -2.35 -17.25 -2.71
C VAL A 97 -2.81 -15.98 -3.40
N LEU A 98 -2.97 -14.91 -2.63
CA LEU A 98 -3.14 -13.56 -3.16
C LEU A 98 -1.75 -12.94 -3.38
N LEU A 99 -1.47 -12.48 -4.59
CA LEU A 99 -0.30 -11.68 -4.91
C LEU A 99 -0.76 -10.27 -5.23
N ALA A 100 -0.25 -9.28 -4.51
CA ALA A 100 -0.70 -7.90 -4.67
C ALA A 100 0.46 -6.93 -4.90
N GLY A 101 0.15 -5.82 -5.54
CA GLY A 101 1.03 -4.70 -5.77
C GLY A 101 0.28 -3.53 -6.39
N HIS A 102 1.00 -2.46 -6.68
CA HIS A 102 0.44 -1.27 -7.29
C HIS A 102 1.22 -0.84 -8.54
N MET A 103 0.51 -0.21 -9.47
CA MET A 103 1.08 0.30 -10.70
C MET A 103 1.34 1.80 -10.66
N ASP A 104 0.78 2.50 -9.68
CA ASP A 104 0.97 3.92 -9.52
C ASP A 104 2.31 4.27 -8.86
N THR A 105 2.69 5.53 -8.95
CA THR A 105 3.88 6.12 -8.31
C THR A 105 3.54 7.49 -7.75
N VAL A 106 4.36 8.01 -6.83
CA VAL A 106 4.23 9.37 -6.29
C VAL A 106 4.57 10.47 -7.30
N PHE A 107 5.15 10.13 -8.46
CA PHE A 107 5.69 11.12 -9.42
C PHE A 107 4.60 11.58 -10.39
N ALA A 108 4.13 12.83 -10.23
CA ALA A 108 3.18 13.45 -11.14
C ALA A 108 3.72 13.54 -12.58
N ALA A 109 2.82 13.70 -13.56
CA ALA A 109 3.22 13.75 -14.98
C ALA A 109 4.18 14.89 -15.33
N ASP A 110 4.14 15.98 -14.58
CA ASP A 110 5.01 17.17 -14.71
C ASP A 110 6.22 17.15 -13.74
N HIS A 111 6.38 16.09 -12.94
CA HIS A 111 7.52 15.96 -12.04
C HIS A 111 8.83 15.86 -12.85
N PRO A 112 9.94 16.52 -12.46
CA PRO A 112 11.18 16.51 -13.23
C PRO A 112 11.89 15.15 -13.30
N PHE A 113 11.63 14.25 -12.37
CA PHE A 113 12.17 12.89 -12.36
C PHE A 113 11.33 11.97 -13.26
N GLN A 114 11.69 11.89 -14.55
CA GLN A 114 10.99 11.10 -15.57
C GLN A 114 11.90 10.09 -16.27
N ASN A 115 13.22 10.27 -16.18
CA ASN A 115 14.17 9.49 -16.93
C ASN A 115 14.97 8.57 -16.02
N GLU A 116 15.38 7.43 -16.58
CA GLU A 116 16.28 6.50 -15.91
C GLU A 116 17.75 6.96 -15.98
N THR A 117 18.52 6.52 -15.00
CA THR A 117 19.98 6.65 -14.95
C THR A 117 20.60 5.43 -14.29
N PHE A 118 21.59 4.82 -14.91
CA PHE A 118 22.42 3.82 -14.25
C PHE A 118 23.44 4.52 -13.34
N LEU A 119 23.38 4.25 -12.03
CA LEU A 119 24.36 4.78 -11.07
C LEU A 119 25.63 3.94 -11.05
N ASP A 120 25.50 2.66 -11.33
CA ASP A 120 26.55 1.68 -11.57
C ASP A 120 25.94 0.50 -12.38
N ASP A 121 26.74 -0.57 -12.64
CA ASP A 121 26.31 -1.73 -13.42
C ASP A 121 25.15 -2.53 -12.80
N ASP A 122 24.83 -2.26 -11.52
CA ASP A 122 23.79 -2.97 -10.76
C ASP A 122 22.72 -2.07 -10.19
N THR A 123 22.80 -0.75 -10.35
CA THR A 123 21.91 0.19 -9.71
C THR A 123 21.19 1.06 -10.74
N LEU A 124 19.88 0.87 -10.86
CA LEU A 124 19.02 1.65 -11.72
C LEU A 124 18.25 2.71 -10.90
N ASN A 125 18.53 3.99 -11.14
CA ASN A 125 17.72 5.10 -10.65
C ASN A 125 16.66 5.42 -11.70
N ALA A 126 15.39 5.19 -11.38
CA ALA A 126 14.26 5.48 -12.27
C ALA A 126 12.95 5.56 -11.47
N PRO A 127 11.93 6.32 -11.94
CA PRO A 127 10.65 6.47 -11.24
C PRO A 127 9.91 5.12 -11.15
N GLY A 128 9.61 4.70 -9.92
CA GLY A 128 8.94 3.43 -9.65
C GLY A 128 9.82 2.18 -9.84
N ALA A 129 11.15 2.35 -10.00
CA ALA A 129 12.04 1.19 -10.18
C ALA A 129 12.04 0.27 -8.96
N ALA A 130 12.01 0.83 -7.76
CA ALA A 130 11.85 0.10 -6.51
C ALA A 130 10.37 0.03 -6.09
N ASP A 131 9.66 1.13 -6.17
CA ASP A 131 8.30 1.31 -5.65
C ASP A 131 7.29 1.57 -6.79
N MET A 132 6.59 0.48 -7.34
CA MET A 132 7.04 -0.90 -7.11
C MET A 132 7.08 -1.71 -8.41
N LYS A 133 7.43 -1.08 -9.58
CA LYS A 133 7.49 -1.77 -10.88
C LYS A 133 8.47 -2.93 -10.88
N GLY A 134 9.61 -2.79 -10.17
CA GLY A 134 10.55 -3.88 -9.94
C GLY A 134 9.94 -5.06 -9.18
N GLY A 135 9.09 -4.76 -8.19
CA GLY A 135 8.33 -5.76 -7.44
C GLY A 135 7.30 -6.49 -8.30
N LEU A 136 6.57 -5.76 -9.15
CA LEU A 136 5.63 -6.36 -10.12
C LEU A 136 6.34 -7.31 -11.07
N LEU A 137 7.56 -6.97 -11.46
CA LEU A 137 8.38 -7.81 -12.33
C LEU A 137 8.87 -9.07 -11.61
N VAL A 138 9.28 -8.95 -10.35
CA VAL A 138 9.61 -10.09 -9.48
C VAL A 138 8.42 -11.04 -9.37
N MET A 139 7.22 -10.51 -9.12
CA MET A 139 5.96 -11.28 -9.09
C MET A 139 5.72 -12.05 -10.39
N LEU A 140 5.79 -11.36 -11.53
CA LEU A 140 5.57 -11.96 -12.86
C LEU A 140 6.53 -13.13 -13.11
N TYR A 141 7.82 -12.94 -12.88
CA TYR A 141 8.81 -13.97 -13.14
C TYR A 141 8.74 -15.13 -12.14
N ALA A 142 8.35 -14.86 -10.89
CA ALA A 142 8.05 -15.93 -9.94
C ALA A 142 6.87 -16.79 -10.39
N LEU A 143 5.81 -16.18 -10.91
CA LEU A 143 4.67 -16.92 -11.46
C LEU A 143 5.05 -17.70 -12.74
N LYS A 144 5.82 -17.11 -13.64
CA LYS A 144 6.36 -17.84 -14.82
C LYS A 144 7.16 -19.08 -14.41
N ALA A 145 7.95 -18.98 -13.33
CA ALA A 145 8.71 -20.12 -12.81
C ALA A 145 7.81 -21.18 -12.14
N ILE A 146 6.75 -20.78 -11.45
CA ILE A 146 5.75 -21.69 -10.87
C ILE A 146 5.04 -22.49 -11.98
N GLU A 147 4.68 -21.85 -13.08
CA GLU A 147 4.02 -22.54 -14.21
C GLU A 147 4.91 -23.60 -14.89
N GLN A 148 6.23 -23.58 -14.67
CA GLN A 148 7.14 -24.64 -15.10
C GLN A 148 7.22 -25.82 -14.12
N SER A 149 6.57 -25.72 -12.95
CA SER A 149 6.67 -26.72 -11.90
C SER A 149 5.65 -27.85 -12.07
N PRO A 150 6.01 -29.10 -11.75
CA PRO A 150 5.04 -30.19 -11.62
C PRO A 150 4.02 -29.96 -10.49
N LEU A 151 4.26 -28.99 -9.61
CA LEU A 151 3.34 -28.59 -8.54
C LEU A 151 2.38 -27.46 -8.93
N ALA A 152 2.43 -26.95 -10.18
CA ALA A 152 1.61 -25.83 -10.63
C ALA A 152 0.11 -26.04 -10.35
N ASP A 153 -0.41 -27.25 -10.59
CA ASP A 153 -1.82 -27.56 -10.38
C ASP A 153 -2.26 -27.62 -8.92
N ARG A 154 -1.31 -27.63 -7.99
CA ARG A 154 -1.60 -27.66 -6.54
C ARG A 154 -1.78 -26.26 -5.94
N ILE A 155 -1.40 -25.20 -6.66
CA ILE A 155 -1.51 -23.82 -6.23
C ILE A 155 -2.37 -23.01 -7.21
N GLY A 156 -3.37 -22.34 -6.68
CA GLY A 156 -4.10 -21.28 -7.38
C GLY A 156 -3.62 -19.93 -6.92
N TYR A 157 -3.73 -18.94 -7.77
CA TYR A 157 -3.42 -17.59 -7.38
C TYR A 157 -4.39 -16.56 -7.95
N GLU A 158 -4.57 -15.51 -7.18
CA GLU A 158 -5.20 -14.28 -7.61
C GLU A 158 -4.14 -13.17 -7.54
N VAL A 159 -3.94 -12.46 -8.65
CA VAL A 159 -3.10 -11.25 -8.69
C VAL A 159 -4.02 -10.06 -8.70
N LEU A 160 -3.76 -9.07 -7.84
CA LEU A 160 -4.45 -7.79 -7.81
C LEU A 160 -3.43 -6.66 -7.81
N ILE A 161 -3.43 -5.85 -8.87
CA ILE A 161 -2.54 -4.70 -9.01
C ILE A 161 -3.42 -3.45 -9.09
N ASN A 162 -3.37 -2.62 -8.06
CA ASN A 162 -4.17 -1.40 -7.99
C ASN A 162 -3.43 -0.17 -8.57
N ALA A 163 -4.09 0.99 -8.55
CA ALA A 163 -3.61 2.21 -9.16
C ALA A 163 -3.71 3.43 -8.22
N ASP A 164 -3.80 3.19 -6.90
CA ASP A 164 -4.00 4.24 -5.90
C ASP A 164 -3.33 3.93 -4.54
N GLU A 165 -2.34 3.04 -4.54
CA GLU A 165 -1.62 2.70 -3.31
C GLU A 165 -0.93 3.92 -2.71
N GLU A 166 -0.26 4.70 -3.52
CA GLU A 166 0.53 5.87 -3.15
C GLU A 166 -0.29 7.02 -2.55
N ILE A 167 -1.60 6.99 -2.76
CA ILE A 167 -2.55 7.93 -2.16
C ILE A 167 -3.42 7.30 -1.07
N GLY A 168 -3.16 6.05 -0.67
CA GLY A 168 -3.80 5.38 0.46
C GLY A 168 -4.86 4.34 0.11
N SER A 169 -4.90 3.84 -1.13
CA SER A 169 -5.80 2.78 -1.64
C SER A 169 -7.28 3.06 -1.39
N HIS A 170 -7.67 4.34 -1.42
CA HIS A 170 -9.04 4.77 -1.10
C HIS A 170 -10.10 4.10 -1.98
N GLY A 171 -9.76 3.91 -3.27
CA GLY A 171 -10.68 3.30 -4.23
C GLY A 171 -10.55 1.79 -4.34
N SER A 172 -9.40 1.21 -3.96
CA SER A 172 -9.09 -0.20 -4.20
C SER A 172 -9.00 -1.07 -2.93
N ALA A 173 -8.91 -0.50 -1.72
CA ALA A 173 -8.77 -1.28 -0.48
C ALA A 173 -9.83 -2.38 -0.31
N HIS A 174 -11.08 -2.13 -0.74
CA HIS A 174 -12.14 -3.11 -0.69
C HIS A 174 -11.88 -4.30 -1.62
N LEU A 175 -11.24 -4.10 -2.79
CA LEU A 175 -10.87 -5.16 -3.73
C LEU A 175 -9.82 -6.09 -3.10
N LEU A 176 -8.82 -5.51 -2.42
CA LEU A 176 -7.78 -6.25 -1.69
C LEU A 176 -8.37 -7.10 -0.58
N THR A 177 -9.27 -6.52 0.22
CA THR A 177 -9.94 -7.24 1.33
C THR A 177 -10.80 -8.39 0.81
N GLU A 178 -11.57 -8.18 -0.26
CA GLU A 178 -12.39 -9.24 -0.87
C GLU A 178 -11.52 -10.34 -1.51
N ALA A 179 -10.41 -10.00 -2.16
CA ALA A 179 -9.47 -10.98 -2.69
C ALA A 179 -8.83 -11.82 -1.58
N ALA A 180 -8.46 -11.18 -0.47
CA ALA A 180 -7.86 -11.83 0.69
C ALA A 180 -8.77 -12.88 1.35
N LYS A 181 -10.09 -12.68 1.37
CA LYS A 181 -11.05 -13.66 1.90
C LYS A 181 -11.00 -15.02 1.17
N ARG A 182 -10.60 -15.00 -0.10
CA ARG A 182 -10.50 -16.20 -0.95
C ARG A 182 -9.16 -16.92 -0.86
N ALA A 183 -8.15 -16.33 -0.20
CA ALA A 183 -6.78 -16.85 -0.13
C ALA A 183 -6.42 -17.35 1.28
N GLN A 184 -5.43 -18.22 1.36
CA GLN A 184 -4.83 -18.68 2.61
C GLN A 184 -3.59 -17.88 3.00
N PHE A 185 -2.84 -17.39 2.02
CA PHE A 185 -1.63 -16.58 2.17
C PHE A 185 -1.68 -15.39 1.24
N ALA A 186 -0.95 -14.33 1.59
CA ALA A 186 -0.73 -13.24 0.67
C ALA A 186 0.73 -12.80 0.60
N CYS A 187 1.12 -12.37 -0.59
CA CYS A 187 2.43 -11.81 -0.90
C CYS A 187 2.24 -10.45 -1.56
N VAL A 188 2.84 -9.39 -0.99
CA VAL A 188 2.87 -8.05 -1.58
C VAL A 188 4.31 -7.74 -1.97
N TYR A 189 4.49 -7.10 -3.10
CA TYR A 189 5.81 -6.96 -3.73
C TYR A 189 6.39 -5.55 -3.61
N GLU A 190 6.09 -4.89 -2.45
CA GLU A 190 6.78 -3.67 -2.05
C GLU A 190 8.31 -3.86 -1.99
N PRO A 191 9.10 -2.79 -2.12
CA PRO A 191 10.55 -2.92 -2.04
C PRO A 191 11.03 -3.41 -0.68
N ALA A 192 11.99 -4.32 -0.69
CA ALA A 192 12.81 -4.61 0.46
C ALA A 192 13.83 -3.49 0.68
N LEU A 193 14.34 -3.34 1.90
CA LEU A 193 15.43 -2.42 2.16
C LEU A 193 16.67 -2.79 1.34
N ALA A 194 17.58 -1.83 1.14
CA ALA A 194 18.78 -2.04 0.33
C ALA A 194 19.65 -3.23 0.83
N ASP A 195 19.65 -3.51 2.13
CA ASP A 195 20.33 -4.65 2.76
C ASP A 195 19.54 -5.97 2.67
N GLY A 196 18.33 -5.95 2.11
CA GLY A 196 17.46 -7.10 1.99
C GLY A 196 16.51 -7.33 3.17
N THR A 197 16.58 -6.53 4.22
CA THR A 197 15.67 -6.60 5.38
C THR A 197 14.23 -6.30 4.95
N LEU A 198 13.28 -7.07 5.49
CA LEU A 198 11.84 -6.94 5.19
C LEU A 198 11.10 -6.15 6.27
N ALA A 199 9.91 -5.66 5.92
CA ALA A 199 8.97 -5.10 6.88
C ALA A 199 8.18 -6.23 7.56
N GLY A 200 8.27 -6.29 8.89
CA GLY A 200 7.51 -7.23 9.72
C GLY A 200 6.15 -6.65 10.11
N ALA A 201 6.04 -6.19 11.36
CA ALA A 201 4.88 -5.45 11.81
C ALA A 201 4.85 -4.04 11.17
N ARG A 202 3.64 -3.54 10.91
CA ARG A 202 3.40 -2.18 10.39
C ARG A 202 2.38 -1.44 11.25
N LYS A 203 2.59 -0.14 11.42
CA LYS A 203 1.56 0.72 12.01
C LYS A 203 0.34 0.81 11.09
N GLY A 204 -0.83 1.14 11.66
CA GLY A 204 -1.98 1.58 10.89
C GLY A 204 -1.89 3.07 10.56
N SER A 205 -2.70 3.53 9.62
CA SER A 205 -2.74 4.91 9.17
C SER A 205 -4.16 5.39 8.89
N GLY A 206 -4.46 6.62 9.32
CA GLY A 206 -5.66 7.35 8.95
C GLY A 206 -5.33 8.77 8.51
N ASN A 207 -6.03 9.25 7.48
CA ASN A 207 -5.97 10.62 7.02
C ASN A 207 -7.33 11.29 7.21
N PHE A 208 -7.33 12.46 7.81
CA PHE A 208 -8.53 13.17 8.19
C PHE A 208 -8.46 14.64 7.77
N ALA A 209 -9.64 15.24 7.54
CA ALA A 209 -9.81 16.67 7.44
C ALA A 209 -10.97 17.11 8.35
N ALA A 210 -10.68 17.99 9.31
CA ALA A 210 -11.67 18.64 10.14
C ALA A 210 -11.98 20.02 9.53
N ILE A 211 -13.25 20.28 9.24
CA ILE A 211 -13.74 21.51 8.60
C ILE A 211 -14.49 22.30 9.65
N PHE A 212 -14.07 23.53 9.85
CA PHE A 212 -14.70 24.47 10.80
C PHE A 212 -15.38 25.58 10.02
N LYS A 213 -16.64 25.83 10.35
CA LYS A 213 -17.46 26.91 9.79
C LYS A 213 -17.74 27.93 10.86
N GLY A 214 -17.72 29.19 10.48
CA GLY A 214 -18.03 30.31 11.33
C GLY A 214 -18.91 31.32 10.63
N LYS A 215 -18.74 32.59 10.98
CA LYS A 215 -19.48 33.68 10.37
C LYS A 215 -18.55 34.86 10.11
N SER A 216 -18.50 35.30 8.87
CA SER A 216 -17.72 36.46 8.43
C SER A 216 -18.30 37.75 9.01
N ALA A 217 -17.44 38.69 9.42
CA ALA A 217 -17.81 40.01 9.87
C ALA A 217 -16.63 40.96 9.75
N HIS A 218 -16.90 42.29 9.70
CA HIS A 218 -15.84 43.30 9.70
C HIS A 218 -15.15 43.35 11.06
N ALA A 219 -13.87 42.97 11.13
CA ALA A 219 -13.15 42.76 12.39
C ALA A 219 -13.08 44.01 13.28
N GLY A 220 -13.06 45.22 12.69
CA GLY A 220 -13.01 46.47 13.46
C GLY A 220 -14.36 47.07 13.82
N ARG A 221 -15.46 46.73 13.12
CA ARG A 221 -16.79 47.35 13.34
C ARG A 221 -17.78 46.38 13.97
N GLU A 222 -17.75 45.13 13.55
CA GLU A 222 -18.81 44.16 13.85
C GLU A 222 -18.19 42.82 14.34
N HIS A 223 -17.04 42.87 14.97
CA HIS A 223 -16.33 41.68 15.47
C HIS A 223 -17.22 40.76 16.29
N HIS A 224 -18.11 41.34 17.13
CA HIS A 224 -19.04 40.63 17.99
C HIS A 224 -20.10 39.82 17.25
N LEU A 225 -20.37 40.15 15.99
CA LEU A 225 -21.28 39.39 15.09
C LEU A 225 -20.59 38.24 14.38
N GLY A 226 -19.24 38.27 14.32
CA GLY A 226 -18.44 37.23 13.69
C GLY A 226 -18.28 35.99 14.54
N ARG A 227 -17.94 34.89 13.89
CA ARG A 227 -17.54 33.62 14.49
C ARG A 227 -16.28 33.15 13.78
N ASN A 228 -15.16 33.21 14.47
CA ASN A 228 -13.85 32.95 13.85
C ASN A 228 -13.57 31.45 13.72
N ALA A 229 -13.66 30.90 12.51
CA ALA A 229 -13.42 29.50 12.23
C ALA A 229 -11.96 29.07 12.48
N LEU A 230 -10.99 29.99 12.28
CA LEU A 230 -9.58 29.67 12.55
C LEU A 230 -9.28 29.52 14.04
N VAL A 231 -10.01 30.24 14.92
CA VAL A 231 -9.87 30.03 16.38
C VAL A 231 -10.37 28.63 16.74
N SER A 232 -11.51 28.20 16.19
CA SER A 232 -12.00 26.81 16.40
C SER A 232 -11.02 25.77 15.85
N ALA A 233 -10.41 26.03 14.70
CA ALA A 233 -9.36 25.15 14.15
C ALA A 233 -8.13 25.06 15.08
N ALA A 234 -7.69 26.20 15.64
CA ALA A 234 -6.56 26.23 16.58
C ALA A 234 -6.85 25.48 17.89
N GLU A 235 -8.08 25.62 18.43
CA GLU A 235 -8.53 24.86 19.58
C GLU A 235 -8.53 23.36 19.27
N PHE A 236 -9.09 22.95 18.14
CA PHE A 236 -9.08 21.57 17.70
C PHE A 236 -7.66 21.00 17.59
N ILE A 237 -6.73 21.73 16.94
CA ILE A 237 -5.32 21.33 16.84
C ILE A 237 -4.73 21.08 18.22
N THR A 238 -4.95 22.00 19.16
CA THR A 238 -4.42 21.88 20.52
C THR A 238 -4.97 20.64 21.24
N GLU A 239 -6.24 20.32 21.04
CA GLU A 239 -6.86 19.14 21.67
C GLU A 239 -6.41 17.83 21.05
N ILE A 240 -6.34 17.72 19.71
CA ILE A 240 -5.90 16.46 19.06
C ILE A 240 -4.41 16.18 19.27
N ASP A 241 -3.56 17.22 19.39
CA ASP A 241 -2.13 17.06 19.66
C ASP A 241 -1.88 16.35 21.00
N LYS A 242 -2.71 16.61 22.00
CA LYS A 242 -2.67 15.96 23.32
C LYS A 242 -2.91 14.44 23.25
N LEU A 243 -3.51 13.95 22.17
CA LEU A 243 -3.76 12.52 22.00
C LEU A 243 -2.50 11.74 21.60
N THR A 244 -1.44 12.45 21.11
CA THR A 244 -0.16 11.82 20.80
C THR A 244 0.45 11.20 22.05
N GLY A 245 0.77 9.89 21.97
CA GLY A 245 1.41 9.14 23.06
C GLY A 245 0.48 8.77 24.22
N VAL A 246 -0.84 9.09 24.18
CA VAL A 246 -1.81 8.63 25.19
C VAL A 246 -1.95 7.10 25.16
N ARG A 247 -1.82 6.51 23.97
CA ARG A 247 -1.68 5.07 23.80
C ARG A 247 -0.33 4.78 23.15
N GLU A 248 0.23 3.62 23.44
CA GLU A 248 1.53 3.20 22.91
C GLU A 248 1.50 3.20 21.38
N GLY A 249 2.51 3.81 20.75
CA GLY A 249 2.65 3.88 19.30
C GLY A 249 1.67 4.81 18.57
N LEU A 250 0.69 5.42 19.25
CA LEU A 250 -0.24 6.36 18.66
C LEU A 250 0.42 7.73 18.48
N THR A 251 0.36 8.27 17.27
CA THR A 251 0.85 9.62 16.95
C THR A 251 -0.15 10.37 16.08
N VAL A 252 -0.32 11.66 16.33
CA VAL A 252 -1.13 12.59 15.55
C VAL A 252 -0.20 13.62 14.92
N ASN A 253 -0.34 13.84 13.63
CA ASN A 253 0.43 14.84 12.91
C ASN A 253 -0.50 15.79 12.15
N VAL A 254 -0.57 17.03 12.58
CA VAL A 254 -1.24 18.09 11.83
C VAL A 254 -0.31 18.54 10.70
N GLY A 255 -0.62 18.14 9.48
CA GLY A 255 0.25 18.36 8.31
C GLY A 255 -0.09 19.65 7.55
N ARG A 256 -1.35 20.10 7.61
CA ARG A 256 -1.77 21.28 6.86
C ARG A 256 -2.99 21.97 7.49
N VAL A 257 -2.99 23.30 7.41
CA VAL A 257 -4.13 24.14 7.76
C VAL A 257 -4.46 25.03 6.57
N ASP A 258 -5.72 25.05 6.16
CA ASP A 258 -6.23 25.94 5.11
C ASP A 258 -7.30 26.88 5.71
N GLY A 259 -7.60 27.97 5.02
CA GLY A 259 -8.63 28.95 5.42
C GLY A 259 -8.06 30.32 5.75
N GLY A 260 -8.92 31.20 6.23
CA GLY A 260 -8.58 32.60 6.47
C GLY A 260 -8.86 33.49 5.27
N GLY A 261 -8.41 34.76 5.37
CA GLY A 261 -8.64 35.78 4.35
C GLY A 261 -8.00 37.11 4.77
N PRO A 262 -8.53 38.25 4.30
CA PRO A 262 -8.04 39.57 4.70
C PRO A 262 -8.07 39.75 6.23
N VAL A 263 -7.00 40.30 6.79
CA VAL A 263 -6.82 40.44 8.26
C VAL A 263 -7.88 41.33 8.95
N ASN A 264 -8.62 42.11 8.22
CA ASN A 264 -9.72 42.96 8.68
C ASN A 264 -11.12 42.29 8.56
N VAL A 265 -11.16 41.00 8.23
CA VAL A 265 -12.38 40.17 8.15
C VAL A 265 -12.24 38.98 9.08
N VAL A 266 -13.28 38.71 9.89
CA VAL A 266 -13.36 37.47 10.69
C VAL A 266 -13.54 36.29 9.75
N PRO A 267 -12.64 35.29 9.73
CA PRO A 267 -12.71 34.16 8.80
C PRO A 267 -13.84 33.21 9.19
N ASP A 268 -14.57 32.74 8.17
CA ASP A 268 -15.71 31.83 8.31
C ASP A 268 -15.41 30.38 7.91
N ILE A 269 -14.21 30.11 7.37
CA ILE A 269 -13.73 28.76 7.04
C ILE A 269 -12.34 28.53 7.65
N GLY A 270 -12.16 27.35 8.24
CA GLY A 270 -10.88 26.79 8.65
C GLY A 270 -10.87 25.28 8.42
N ILE A 271 -9.79 24.73 7.89
CA ILE A 271 -9.66 23.30 7.62
C ILE A 271 -8.34 22.81 8.20
N VAL A 272 -8.39 21.74 9.00
CA VAL A 272 -7.22 21.08 9.60
C VAL A 272 -7.07 19.70 8.99
N ARG A 273 -5.95 19.44 8.31
CA ARG A 273 -5.63 18.13 7.75
C ARG A 273 -4.56 17.45 8.60
N PHE A 274 -4.84 16.25 9.02
CA PHE A 274 -3.95 15.53 9.92
C PHE A 274 -3.89 14.04 9.59
N ASN A 275 -2.76 13.43 9.91
CA ASN A 275 -2.52 11.99 9.81
C ASN A 275 -2.41 11.40 11.21
N VAL A 276 -2.91 10.19 11.36
CA VAL A 276 -2.81 9.42 12.60
C VAL A 276 -2.13 8.09 12.32
N ARG A 277 -1.19 7.71 13.18
CA ARG A 277 -0.57 6.38 13.17
C ARG A 277 -0.92 5.67 14.47
N LEU A 278 -1.16 4.35 14.37
CA LEU A 278 -1.50 3.51 15.51
C LEU A 278 -0.93 2.10 15.35
N GLU A 279 -0.71 1.40 16.47
CA GLU A 279 -0.12 0.06 16.47
C GLU A 279 -1.15 -1.04 16.76
N GLN A 280 -2.20 -0.71 17.49
CA GLN A 280 -3.23 -1.68 17.88
C GLN A 280 -4.54 -1.41 17.14
N PRO A 281 -5.27 -2.44 16.71
CA PRO A 281 -6.55 -2.28 16.00
C PRO A 281 -7.58 -1.47 16.81
N ASP A 282 -7.66 -1.70 18.12
CA ASP A 282 -8.64 -1.05 19.01
C ASP A 282 -8.40 0.45 19.20
N ASP A 283 -7.21 0.94 18.88
CA ASP A 283 -6.88 2.36 18.98
C ASP A 283 -7.62 3.20 17.95
N ALA A 284 -8.01 2.62 16.82
CA ALA A 284 -8.75 3.32 15.78
C ALA A 284 -10.13 3.78 16.26
N SER A 285 -10.89 2.89 16.89
CA SER A 285 -12.22 3.20 17.43
C SER A 285 -12.16 4.17 18.62
N TRP A 286 -11.18 3.99 19.49
CA TRP A 286 -10.96 4.91 20.60
C TRP A 286 -10.62 6.31 20.08
N PHE A 287 -9.65 6.44 19.17
CA PHE A 287 -9.24 7.73 18.60
C PHE A 287 -10.41 8.43 17.88
N ALA A 288 -11.19 7.67 17.09
CA ALA A 288 -12.37 8.23 16.43
C ALA A 288 -13.38 8.80 17.42
N GLY A 289 -13.61 8.14 18.56
CA GLY A 289 -14.48 8.63 19.64
C GLY A 289 -13.97 9.91 20.30
N GLU A 290 -12.66 10.00 20.59
CA GLU A 290 -12.05 11.21 21.15
C GLU A 290 -12.18 12.40 20.20
N VAL A 291 -11.83 12.21 18.93
CA VAL A 291 -11.92 13.29 17.91
C VAL A 291 -13.36 13.71 17.69
N GLN A 292 -14.29 12.76 17.61
CA GLN A 292 -15.71 13.06 17.45
C GLN A 292 -16.24 13.90 18.64
N SER A 293 -15.83 13.59 19.86
CA SER A 293 -16.20 14.37 21.05
C SER A 293 -15.67 15.82 21.00
N ILE A 294 -14.46 16.03 20.43
CA ILE A 294 -13.92 17.39 20.25
C ILE A 294 -14.73 18.15 19.18
N ILE A 295 -15.04 17.51 18.06
CA ILE A 295 -15.85 18.09 16.97
C ILE A 295 -17.22 18.50 17.51
N GLU A 296 -17.91 17.63 18.22
CA GLU A 296 -19.24 17.90 18.78
C GLU A 296 -19.26 19.08 19.75
N LYS A 297 -18.22 19.23 20.58
CA LYS A 297 -18.08 20.39 21.48
C LYS A 297 -17.96 21.72 20.74
N ILE A 298 -17.32 21.73 19.58
CA ILE A 298 -17.17 22.92 18.75
C ILE A 298 -18.46 23.20 17.99
N ASP A 299 -19.06 22.16 17.40
CA ASP A 299 -20.30 22.26 16.62
C ASP A 299 -21.50 22.75 17.45
N ALA A 300 -21.55 22.38 18.72
CA ALA A 300 -22.60 22.80 19.66
C ALA A 300 -22.59 24.31 20.00
N ARG A 301 -21.56 25.07 19.59
CA ARG A 301 -21.47 26.52 19.87
C ARG A 301 -22.34 27.31 18.91
N GLU A 302 -23.05 28.31 19.42
CA GLU A 302 -23.92 29.16 18.61
C GLU A 302 -23.15 29.86 17.47
N GLY A 303 -23.59 29.58 16.22
CA GLY A 303 -23.05 30.17 15.01
C GLY A 303 -21.73 29.56 14.53
N TYR A 304 -21.29 28.45 15.12
CA TYR A 304 -20.20 27.61 14.62
C TYR A 304 -20.73 26.33 14.00
N GLY A 305 -19.93 25.70 13.16
CA GLY A 305 -20.13 24.35 12.63
C GLY A 305 -18.80 23.63 12.59
N ALA A 306 -18.81 22.30 12.82
CA ALA A 306 -17.63 21.47 12.72
C ALA A 306 -17.99 20.12 12.10
N GLU A 307 -17.19 19.67 11.13
CA GLU A 307 -17.39 18.41 10.41
C GLU A 307 -16.06 17.68 10.29
N LEU A 308 -16.04 16.36 10.51
CA LEU A 308 -14.88 15.50 10.27
C LEU A 308 -15.11 14.65 9.02
N THR A 309 -14.11 14.60 8.15
CA THR A 309 -14.07 13.71 6.97
C THR A 309 -12.79 12.90 6.96
N GLY A 310 -12.74 11.83 6.12
CA GLY A 310 -11.63 10.91 6.09
C GLY A 310 -11.82 9.74 7.06
N GLY A 311 -10.72 9.08 7.42
CA GLY A 311 -10.77 7.91 8.28
C GLY A 311 -9.48 7.08 8.26
N PHE A 312 -9.51 5.98 8.98
CA PHE A 312 -8.47 4.96 8.91
C PHE A 312 -8.66 4.12 7.64
N THR A 313 -7.70 4.22 6.73
CA THR A 313 -7.71 3.47 5.46
C THR A 313 -6.81 2.24 5.52
N ARG A 314 -5.88 2.21 6.46
CA ARG A 314 -4.94 1.11 6.66
C ARG A 314 -4.92 0.70 8.13
N PRO A 315 -5.53 -0.44 8.50
CA PRO A 315 -5.43 -0.97 9.84
C PRO A 315 -3.99 -1.38 10.17
N PRO A 316 -3.60 -1.51 11.45
CA PRO A 316 -2.26 -2.00 11.79
C PRO A 316 -2.09 -3.46 11.38
N LYS A 317 -0.84 -3.83 11.08
CA LYS A 317 -0.41 -5.20 10.80
C LYS A 317 0.51 -5.68 11.94
N PRO A 318 -0.03 -6.22 13.02
CA PRO A 318 0.78 -6.75 14.12
C PRO A 318 1.46 -8.07 13.73
N MET A 319 2.57 -8.40 14.40
CA MET A 319 3.24 -9.70 14.24
C MET A 319 2.46 -10.79 14.97
N THR A 320 1.50 -11.41 14.28
CA THR A 320 0.74 -12.54 14.82
C THR A 320 1.56 -13.84 14.77
N PRO A 321 1.21 -14.87 15.56
CA PRO A 321 1.86 -16.19 15.46
C PRO A 321 1.82 -16.80 14.06
N GLN A 322 0.72 -16.61 13.31
CA GLN A 322 0.58 -17.07 11.94
C GLN A 322 1.52 -16.31 10.99
N LEU A 323 1.60 -14.99 11.14
CA LEU A 323 2.52 -14.17 10.35
C LEU A 323 3.98 -14.53 10.66
N LEU A 324 4.33 -14.72 11.93
CA LEU A 324 5.67 -15.15 12.34
C LEU A 324 6.03 -16.51 11.73
N ALA A 325 5.10 -17.47 11.73
CA ALA A 325 5.33 -18.76 11.09
C ALA A 325 5.58 -18.63 9.58
N PHE A 326 4.87 -17.72 8.92
CA PHE A 326 5.05 -17.46 7.49
C PHE A 326 6.40 -16.78 7.19
N PHE A 327 6.82 -15.81 8.01
CA PHE A 327 8.18 -15.24 7.93
C PHE A 327 9.28 -16.27 8.17
N ASN A 328 9.11 -17.18 9.13
CA ASN A 328 10.06 -18.26 9.38
C ASN A 328 10.17 -19.21 8.18
N ALA A 329 9.05 -19.49 7.50
CA ALA A 329 9.07 -20.27 6.26
C ALA A 329 9.83 -19.55 5.14
N LEU A 330 9.63 -18.23 4.99
CA LEU A 330 10.40 -17.41 4.04
C LEU A 330 11.90 -17.38 4.40
N LYS A 331 12.24 -17.26 5.68
CA LYS A 331 13.65 -17.31 6.15
C LYS A 331 14.30 -18.65 5.82
N SER A 332 13.57 -19.76 5.98
CA SER A 332 14.02 -21.08 5.55
C SER A 332 14.21 -21.16 4.04
N ALA A 333 13.29 -20.60 3.24
CA ALA A 333 13.44 -20.56 1.79
C ALA A 333 14.65 -19.71 1.36
N GLY A 334 14.89 -18.59 2.03
CA GLY A 334 16.09 -17.78 1.82
C GLY A 334 17.38 -18.56 2.12
N ALA A 335 17.43 -19.27 3.24
CA ALA A 335 18.59 -20.07 3.61
C ALA A 335 18.91 -21.18 2.58
N ASP A 336 17.86 -21.81 2.00
CA ASP A 336 18.02 -22.80 0.93
C ASP A 336 18.62 -22.21 -0.35
N LEU A 337 18.48 -20.89 -0.56
CA LEU A 337 19.05 -20.13 -1.68
C LEU A 337 20.35 -19.40 -1.33
N GLY A 338 20.84 -19.53 -0.10
CA GLY A 338 22.00 -18.77 0.38
C GLY A 338 21.71 -17.27 0.64
N ILE A 339 20.43 -16.89 0.77
CA ILE A 339 19.98 -15.52 1.02
C ILE A 339 19.66 -15.39 2.51
N ASN A 340 20.25 -14.42 3.19
CA ASN A 340 19.84 -14.10 4.55
C ASN A 340 18.57 -13.25 4.55
N ILE A 341 17.51 -13.73 5.17
CA ILE A 341 16.24 -13.04 5.32
C ILE A 341 16.04 -12.67 6.79
N ASP A 342 15.82 -11.37 7.01
CA ASP A 342 15.46 -10.82 8.31
C ASP A 342 14.35 -9.77 8.15
N TRP A 343 13.71 -9.38 9.26
CA TRP A 343 12.63 -8.38 9.25
C TRP A 343 12.65 -7.52 10.49
N LYS A 344 12.11 -6.33 10.37
CA LYS A 344 11.92 -5.39 11.50
C LYS A 344 10.58 -4.67 11.42
N PRO A 345 10.02 -4.19 12.54
CA PRO A 345 8.84 -3.37 12.50
C PRO A 345 9.12 -2.04 11.78
N THR A 346 8.08 -1.47 11.15
CA THR A 346 8.15 -0.20 10.44
C THR A 346 6.93 0.67 10.71
N GLY A 347 7.13 1.99 10.67
CA GLY A 347 6.05 2.98 10.76
C GLY A 347 5.30 3.20 9.44
N GLY A 348 5.85 2.73 8.30
CA GLY A 348 5.22 2.85 6.99
C GLY A 348 4.10 1.81 6.82
N CYS A 349 3.06 2.18 6.05
CA CYS A 349 1.94 1.33 5.70
C CYS A 349 2.00 0.97 4.22
N CYS A 350 1.35 -0.11 3.83
CA CYS A 350 1.11 -0.49 2.44
C CYS A 350 -0.18 -1.33 2.34
N ASP A 351 -0.50 -1.83 1.18
CA ASP A 351 -1.67 -2.68 0.95
C ASP A 351 -1.66 -3.99 1.75
N GLY A 352 -0.50 -4.44 2.20
CA GLY A 352 -0.38 -5.53 3.16
C GLY A 352 -1.16 -5.31 4.46
N ASN A 353 -1.35 -4.05 4.88
CA ASN A 353 -2.20 -3.69 6.01
C ASN A 353 -3.68 -4.06 5.75
N ASN A 354 -4.20 -3.70 4.56
CA ASN A 354 -5.58 -3.97 4.17
C ASN A 354 -5.86 -5.46 4.02
N ILE A 355 -4.91 -6.19 3.44
CA ILE A 355 -4.99 -7.65 3.25
C ILE A 355 -4.97 -8.37 4.61
N THR A 356 -4.08 -7.96 5.53
CA THR A 356 -3.98 -8.55 6.88
C THR A 356 -5.28 -8.40 7.68
N ALA A 357 -6.02 -7.32 7.46
CA ALA A 357 -7.31 -7.11 8.13
C ALA A 357 -8.36 -8.19 7.79
N ALA A 358 -8.20 -8.89 6.68
CA ALA A 358 -9.03 -10.07 6.35
C ALA A 358 -8.62 -11.35 7.13
N GLY A 359 -7.59 -11.29 7.97
CA GLY A 359 -7.21 -12.39 8.88
C GLY A 359 -6.29 -13.46 8.27
N ILE A 360 -5.59 -13.16 7.16
CA ILE A 360 -4.59 -14.04 6.56
C ILE A 360 -3.16 -13.51 6.80
N PRO A 361 -2.14 -14.39 6.87
CA PRO A 361 -0.75 -13.96 6.98
C PRO A 361 -0.26 -13.33 5.66
N VAL A 362 0.44 -12.18 5.77
CA VAL A 362 0.91 -11.37 4.63
C VAL A 362 2.39 -11.05 4.77
N ILE A 363 3.21 -11.44 3.81
CA ILE A 363 4.57 -10.90 3.62
C ILE A 363 4.49 -9.81 2.55
N ASP A 364 4.91 -8.59 2.87
CA ASP A 364 4.61 -7.41 2.07
C ASP A 364 5.82 -6.64 1.52
N THR A 365 7.02 -7.22 1.54
CA THR A 365 8.24 -6.59 1.00
C THR A 365 9.06 -7.61 0.20
N LEU A 366 8.37 -8.38 -0.68
CA LEU A 366 8.99 -9.40 -1.52
C LEU A 366 9.60 -8.84 -2.82
N GLY A 367 9.45 -7.53 -3.08
CA GLY A 367 10.00 -6.86 -4.25
C GLY A 367 11.52 -6.70 -4.21
N VAL A 368 12.02 -5.90 -5.13
CA VAL A 368 13.46 -5.67 -5.30
C VAL A 368 14.09 -5.00 -4.07
N ARG A 369 15.39 -5.14 -3.92
CA ARG A 369 16.16 -4.32 -2.98
C ARG A 369 16.35 -2.93 -3.55
N GLY A 370 16.04 -1.91 -2.76
CA GLY A 370 16.12 -0.52 -3.19
C GLY A 370 16.11 0.45 -2.02
N ALA A 371 16.17 1.73 -2.34
CA ALA A 371 16.05 2.78 -1.33
C ALA A 371 15.65 4.13 -1.96
N ASN A 372 15.52 5.15 -1.09
CA ASN A 372 15.17 6.53 -1.45
C ASN A 372 13.84 6.66 -2.19
N ILE A 373 12.93 5.70 -2.00
CA ILE A 373 11.58 5.79 -2.55
C ILE A 373 10.94 7.14 -2.24
N HIS A 374 9.98 7.57 -3.04
CA HIS A 374 9.32 8.89 -2.95
C HIS A 374 10.26 10.09 -3.15
N SER A 375 11.41 9.88 -3.81
CA SER A 375 12.35 10.96 -4.16
C SER A 375 13.00 10.73 -5.51
N ALA A 376 13.54 11.77 -6.12
CA ALA A 376 14.31 11.67 -7.38
C ALA A 376 15.61 10.84 -7.25
N LYS A 377 15.89 10.32 -6.04
CA LYS A 377 17.03 9.43 -5.77
C LYS A 377 16.62 7.98 -5.63
N GLU A 378 15.36 7.65 -5.90
CA GLU A 378 14.86 6.27 -5.87
C GLU A 378 15.70 5.37 -6.77
N TYR A 379 16.06 4.20 -6.28
CA TYR A 379 16.79 3.21 -7.06
C TYR A 379 16.43 1.78 -6.70
N ALA A 380 16.59 0.88 -7.68
CA ALA A 380 16.53 -0.55 -7.51
C ALA A 380 17.88 -1.21 -7.78
N LYS A 381 18.21 -2.26 -7.03
CA LYS A 381 19.34 -3.17 -7.28
C LYS A 381 18.94 -4.25 -8.27
N LEU A 382 19.58 -4.28 -9.44
CA LEU A 382 19.21 -5.15 -10.55
C LEU A 382 19.50 -6.64 -10.32
N ASP A 383 20.52 -6.97 -9.51
CA ASP A 383 20.80 -8.33 -9.09
C ASP A 383 19.66 -8.91 -8.26
N SER A 384 18.95 -8.06 -7.52
CA SER A 384 17.81 -8.47 -6.69
C SER A 384 16.58 -8.87 -7.49
N LEU A 385 16.48 -8.54 -8.77
CA LEU A 385 15.39 -8.99 -9.63
C LEU A 385 15.29 -10.53 -9.65
N VAL A 386 16.38 -11.17 -10.01
CA VAL A 386 16.45 -12.65 -10.06
C VAL A 386 16.46 -13.25 -8.65
N GLU A 387 17.21 -12.64 -7.72
CA GLU A 387 17.28 -13.09 -6.32
C GLU A 387 15.88 -13.18 -5.71
N ARG A 388 15.08 -12.11 -5.82
CA ARG A 388 13.74 -12.03 -5.23
C ARG A 388 12.72 -12.87 -5.98
N ALA A 389 12.84 -13.00 -7.30
CA ALA A 389 12.00 -13.91 -8.09
C ALA A 389 12.24 -15.37 -7.66
N LYS A 390 13.49 -15.79 -7.44
CA LYS A 390 13.81 -17.12 -6.91
C LYS A 390 13.27 -17.34 -5.50
N LEU A 391 13.44 -16.35 -4.61
CA LEU A 391 12.93 -16.41 -3.24
C LEU A 391 11.40 -16.56 -3.23
N SER A 392 10.69 -15.76 -4.02
CA SER A 392 9.25 -15.82 -4.16
C SER A 392 8.80 -17.15 -4.77
N THR A 393 9.46 -17.62 -5.83
CA THR A 393 9.20 -18.93 -6.43
C THR A 393 9.32 -20.06 -5.42
N LEU A 394 10.42 -20.09 -4.66
CA LEU A 394 10.64 -21.15 -3.68
C LEU A 394 9.61 -21.12 -2.54
N LEU A 395 9.23 -19.93 -2.08
CA LEU A 395 8.13 -19.77 -1.10
C LEU A 395 6.83 -20.36 -1.63
N LEU A 396 6.44 -20.01 -2.86
CA LEU A 396 5.21 -20.50 -3.50
C LEU A 396 5.26 -22.03 -3.74
N LEU A 397 6.41 -22.57 -4.12
CA LEU A 397 6.62 -24.00 -4.27
C LEU A 397 6.48 -24.75 -2.92
N LYS A 398 7.04 -24.21 -1.85
CA LYS A 398 6.88 -24.78 -0.49
C LYS A 398 5.40 -24.73 -0.02
N ILE A 399 4.66 -23.69 -0.37
CA ILE A 399 3.21 -23.60 -0.13
C ILE A 399 2.49 -24.70 -0.94
N ALA A 400 2.77 -24.85 -2.23
CA ALA A 400 2.17 -25.85 -3.11
C ALA A 400 2.48 -27.28 -2.67
N ALA A 401 3.70 -27.53 -2.17
CA ALA A 401 4.13 -28.81 -1.63
C ALA A 401 3.44 -29.19 -0.30
N GLY A 402 2.85 -28.20 0.41
CA GLY A 402 2.27 -28.38 1.74
C GLY A 402 3.34 -28.37 2.85
N ASP A 403 4.52 -27.80 2.59
CA ASP A 403 5.60 -27.68 3.58
C ASP A 403 5.33 -26.55 4.57
N ILE A 404 4.37 -25.63 4.24
CA ILE A 404 3.91 -24.55 5.10
C ILE A 404 2.49 -24.89 5.56
N PRO A 405 2.21 -24.93 6.87
CA PRO A 405 0.88 -25.22 7.38
C PRO A 405 -0.17 -24.27 6.81
N ASN A 406 -1.22 -24.81 6.21
CA ASN A 406 -2.31 -24.02 5.63
C ASN A 406 -3.20 -23.43 6.75
N PRO A 407 -3.30 -22.10 6.88
CA PRO A 407 -4.11 -21.46 7.92
C PRO A 407 -5.64 -21.52 7.67
N GLY A 408 -6.07 -22.01 6.51
CA GLY A 408 -7.46 -21.92 6.04
C GLY A 408 -7.81 -20.52 5.52
N THR A 409 -8.90 -20.41 4.76
CA THR A 409 -9.43 -19.10 4.35
C THR A 409 -10.30 -18.48 5.45
N PRO A 410 -10.43 -17.14 5.49
CA PRO A 410 -11.35 -16.46 6.40
C PRO A 410 -12.78 -16.98 6.28
N ASP A 411 -13.32 -17.11 5.07
CA ASP A 411 -14.69 -17.62 4.82
C ASP A 411 -14.92 -19.02 5.38
N GLN A 412 -13.88 -19.88 5.38
CA GLN A 412 -13.97 -21.23 5.97
C GLN A 412 -13.94 -21.24 7.50
N LYS A 413 -13.37 -20.18 8.12
CA LYS A 413 -13.32 -20.04 9.58
C LYS A 413 -14.63 -19.52 10.17
N GLU A 414 -15.32 -18.64 9.46
CA GLU A 414 -16.62 -18.11 9.86
C GLU A 414 -17.75 -19.16 9.74
N ALA A 415 -17.57 -20.18 8.89
CA ALA A 415 -18.54 -21.27 8.69
C ALA A 415 -18.42 -22.41 9.72
N ARG A 416 -17.47 -22.36 10.66
CA ARG A 416 -17.25 -23.34 11.75
C ARG A 416 -17.61 -22.76 13.10
#